data_4adde38d22248ecb2955e5ce592f7793
#
_entry.id   4adde38d22248ecb2955e5ce592f7793
#
_cell.length_a   1.000
_cell.length_b   1.000
_cell.length_c   1.000
_cell.angle_alpha   90.00
_cell.angle_beta   90.00
_cell.angle_gamma   90.00
#
_symmetry.space_group_name_H-M   'P 1'
#
loop_
_entity.id
_entity.type
_entity.pdbx_description
1 polymer ?
#
loop_
_entity_poly.entity_id
_entity_poly.type
_entity_poly.pdbx_seq_one_letter_code
_entity_poly.pdbx_strand_id
1 'polypeptide(L)'
;SLGNGIDADSVLECGAGGRTGSWKVKGPEKTVNLKANKIGSECFRLWKACEAQVGDDFHINPEEIEQKYFGVLTKLFNVARFASQFDVPNDLDSIPDDLNIEDEWILYEFNAVMSEVKSAWNNLDIYTATQTLKTFGTGILPSHYLEMVKSRLYDGDVKAAWTIHRIVRDFLSAFSPICPFFTHHISTTIYGTSAVEIDEFPDNILGQHFDQQRSDLLMSKSNALQAFNGEVWSTKKANGISLNQPISGITIPENLADFNNILTAMHSIE
;
A
#
# COMPACT_ATOMS: atom_id res chain seq x y z
N SER A 1 16.42 -32.37 -8.18
CA SER A 1 16.30 -31.07 -7.52
C SER A 1 17.67 -30.48 -7.27
N LEU A 2 18.00 -29.43 -7.97
CA LEU A 2 19.22 -28.68 -7.77
C LEU A 2 19.05 -27.88 -6.46
N GLY A 3 19.69 -28.33 -5.39
CA GLY A 3 19.53 -27.86 -4.02
C GLY A 3 19.85 -26.39 -3.81
N ASN A 4 18.92 -25.52 -4.15
CA ASN A 4 18.94 -24.10 -3.83
C ASN A 4 18.14 -23.83 -2.53
N GLY A 5 18.39 -24.62 -1.48
CA GLY A 5 17.79 -24.37 -0.17
C GLY A 5 18.59 -23.35 0.61
N ILE A 6 17.95 -22.26 1.05
CA ILE A 6 18.51 -21.39 2.08
C ILE A 6 18.08 -21.95 3.44
N ASP A 7 19.05 -22.09 4.32
CA ASP A 7 18.82 -22.46 5.70
C ASP A 7 18.20 -21.26 6.46
N ALA A 8 17.04 -21.49 7.08
CA ALA A 8 16.32 -20.46 7.81
C ALA A 8 17.14 -19.87 8.96
N ASP A 9 17.97 -20.68 9.63
CA ASP A 9 18.83 -20.23 10.72
C ASP A 9 19.88 -19.23 10.23
N SER A 10 20.45 -19.48 9.03
CA SER A 10 21.40 -18.54 8.41
C SER A 10 20.76 -17.20 8.07
N VAL A 11 19.47 -17.18 7.71
CA VAL A 11 18.72 -15.94 7.46
C VAL A 11 18.45 -15.17 8.75
N LEU A 12 18.04 -15.89 9.80
CA LEU A 12 17.76 -15.30 11.12
C LEU A 12 19.03 -14.76 11.78
N GLU A 13 20.16 -15.45 11.64
CA GLU A 13 21.46 -14.97 12.13
C GLU A 13 21.91 -13.69 11.40
N CYS A 14 21.61 -13.56 10.12
CA CYS A 14 21.87 -12.34 9.36
C CYS A 14 20.94 -11.20 9.74
N GLY A 15 19.69 -11.48 10.11
CA GLY A 15 18.67 -10.48 10.46
C GLY A 15 18.75 -9.92 11.87
N ALA A 16 19.36 -10.65 12.80
CA ALA A 16 19.38 -10.29 14.22
C ALA A 16 20.67 -9.53 14.61
N GLY A 17 20.61 -8.21 14.59
CA GLY A 17 21.55 -7.39 15.33
C GLY A 17 22.87 -7.03 14.66
N GLY A 18 22.88 -6.74 13.39
CA GLY A 18 24.02 -6.08 12.72
C GLY A 18 25.25 -6.96 12.52
N ARG A 19 25.09 -8.26 12.45
CA ARG A 19 26.17 -9.19 12.12
C ARG A 19 26.25 -9.39 10.60
N THR A 20 27.46 -9.40 10.07
CA THR A 20 27.73 -9.86 8.71
C THR A 20 27.66 -11.38 8.68
N GLY A 21 26.65 -11.95 8.05
CA GLY A 21 26.53 -13.39 7.85
C GLY A 21 26.82 -13.77 6.40
N SER A 22 27.28 -14.99 6.17
CA SER A 22 27.38 -15.57 4.85
C SER A 22 26.25 -16.58 4.68
N TRP A 23 25.47 -16.44 3.60
CA TRP A 23 24.47 -17.44 3.24
C TRP A 23 25.14 -18.56 2.46
N LYS A 24 25.02 -19.79 2.94
CA LYS A 24 25.38 -20.96 2.14
C LYS A 24 24.18 -21.39 1.34
N VAL A 25 24.21 -21.10 0.05
CA VAL A 25 23.30 -21.74 -0.89
C VAL A 25 23.79 -23.17 -1.10
N LYS A 26 22.95 -24.18 -0.85
CA LYS A 26 23.25 -25.58 -1.17
C LYS A 26 23.28 -25.75 -2.69
N GLY A 27 24.44 -25.66 -3.28
CA GLY A 27 24.74 -25.84 -4.71
C GLY A 27 26.19 -25.49 -4.95
N PRO A 28 26.76 -25.83 -6.11
CA PRO A 28 28.14 -25.54 -6.36
C PRO A 28 28.39 -24.02 -6.39
N GLU A 29 29.05 -23.54 -5.36
CA GLU A 29 29.94 -22.38 -5.38
C GLU A 29 29.37 -20.95 -5.44
N LYS A 30 28.30 -20.60 -4.69
CA LYS A 30 28.08 -19.17 -4.44
C LYS A 30 27.85 -18.90 -2.96
N THR A 31 28.89 -18.41 -2.31
CA THR A 31 28.74 -17.74 -1.00
C THR A 31 28.37 -16.30 -1.29
N VAL A 32 27.16 -15.90 -0.93
CA VAL A 32 26.71 -14.51 -1.04
C VAL A 32 26.92 -13.86 0.33
N ASN A 33 27.82 -12.91 0.42
CA ASN A 33 28.02 -12.12 1.63
C ASN A 33 26.98 -11.01 1.70
N LEU A 34 26.00 -11.16 2.57
CA LEU A 34 25.00 -10.14 2.85
C LEU A 34 25.43 -9.30 4.03
N LYS A 35 25.30 -7.99 3.91
CA LYS A 35 25.41 -7.10 5.05
C LYS A 35 24.12 -7.20 5.85
N ALA A 36 24.21 -7.78 7.03
CA ALA A 36 23.07 -8.17 7.88
C ALA A 36 22.12 -7.04 8.29
N ASN A 37 22.56 -5.78 8.25
CA ASN A 37 21.74 -4.63 8.64
C ASN A 37 20.68 -4.21 7.60
N LYS A 38 20.55 -4.92 6.49
CA LYS A 38 19.67 -4.52 5.39
C LYS A 38 18.50 -5.49 5.16
N ILE A 39 18.61 -6.75 5.62
CA ILE A 39 17.51 -7.70 5.55
C ILE A 39 17.02 -7.97 6.96
N GLY A 40 16.11 -7.12 7.45
CA GLY A 40 15.37 -7.40 8.67
C GLY A 40 14.35 -8.53 8.44
N SER A 41 13.88 -9.13 9.55
CA SER A 41 12.86 -10.17 9.55
C SER A 41 11.62 -9.78 8.74
N GLU A 42 11.22 -8.53 8.79
CA GLU A 42 10.06 -8.00 8.06
C GLU A 42 10.25 -8.00 6.54
N CYS A 43 11.44 -7.60 6.06
CA CYS A 43 11.73 -7.67 4.62
C CYS A 43 11.75 -9.12 4.13
N PHE A 44 12.29 -10.03 4.94
CA PHE A 44 12.31 -11.45 4.61
C PHE A 44 10.89 -12.06 4.59
N ARG A 45 10.06 -11.74 5.59
CA ARG A 45 8.66 -12.18 5.64
C ARG A 45 7.89 -11.66 4.43
N LEU A 46 8.02 -10.38 4.14
CA LEU A 46 7.35 -9.75 2.98
C LEU A 46 7.81 -10.36 1.66
N TRP A 47 9.13 -10.55 1.49
CA TRP A 47 9.67 -11.22 0.31
C TRP A 47 9.07 -12.63 0.16
N LYS A 48 9.09 -13.43 1.22
CA LYS A 48 8.55 -14.78 1.18
C LYS A 48 7.08 -14.80 0.81
N ALA A 49 6.28 -13.92 1.40
CA ALA A 49 4.85 -13.79 1.10
C ALA A 49 4.57 -13.30 -0.32
N CYS A 50 5.46 -12.48 -0.90
CA CYS A 50 5.30 -11.94 -2.25
C CYS A 50 5.82 -12.85 -3.37
N GLU A 51 6.71 -13.81 -3.08
CA GLU A 51 7.36 -14.62 -4.14
C GLU A 51 7.05 -16.11 -4.03
N ALA A 52 6.67 -16.60 -2.84
CA ALA A 52 6.39 -18.02 -2.66
C ALA A 52 4.95 -18.35 -3.03
N GLN A 53 4.73 -18.69 -4.27
CA GLN A 53 3.49 -19.30 -4.74
C GLN A 53 3.52 -20.80 -4.48
N VAL A 54 2.42 -21.37 -4.00
CA VAL A 54 2.34 -22.80 -3.68
C VAL A 54 2.43 -23.62 -4.97
N GLY A 55 3.42 -24.50 -5.03
CA GLY A 55 3.64 -25.37 -6.18
C GLY A 55 4.68 -24.88 -7.18
N ASP A 56 5.16 -23.64 -7.04
CA ASP A 56 6.18 -23.08 -7.92
C ASP A 56 7.56 -23.03 -7.27
N ASP A 57 8.59 -23.23 -8.07
CA ASP A 57 9.98 -22.98 -7.68
C ASP A 57 10.25 -21.47 -7.77
N PHE A 58 10.87 -20.90 -6.74
CA PHE A 58 11.28 -19.51 -6.75
C PHE A 58 12.78 -19.35 -6.49
N HIS A 59 13.36 -18.37 -7.14
CA HIS A 59 14.77 -18.04 -6.98
C HIS A 59 14.96 -17.06 -5.82
N ILE A 60 16.00 -17.32 -5.02
CA ILE A 60 16.40 -16.44 -3.95
C ILE A 60 17.56 -15.58 -4.44
N ASN A 61 17.30 -14.27 -4.56
CA ASN A 61 18.32 -13.28 -4.82
C ASN A 61 18.38 -12.29 -3.61
N PRO A 62 19.39 -12.39 -2.77
CA PRO A 62 19.50 -11.58 -1.57
C PRO A 62 19.58 -10.07 -1.83
N GLU A 63 20.22 -9.67 -2.94
CA GLU A 63 20.30 -8.26 -3.33
C GLU A 63 18.92 -7.69 -3.73
N GLU A 64 18.11 -8.52 -4.38
CA GLU A 64 16.74 -8.18 -4.74
C GLU A 64 15.84 -8.03 -3.52
N ILE A 65 15.98 -8.91 -2.53
CA ILE A 65 15.26 -8.80 -1.25
C ILE A 65 15.53 -7.46 -0.60
N GLU A 66 16.81 -7.06 -0.52
CA GLU A 66 17.20 -5.79 0.06
C GLU A 66 16.62 -4.61 -0.72
N GLN A 67 16.83 -4.55 -2.02
CA GLN A 67 16.46 -3.40 -2.83
C GLN A 67 14.95 -3.24 -2.99
N LYS A 68 14.25 -4.35 -3.28
CA LYS A 68 12.81 -4.35 -3.61
C LYS A 68 11.94 -4.22 -2.37
N TYR A 69 12.16 -5.07 -1.38
CA TYR A 69 11.23 -5.20 -0.25
C TYR A 69 11.46 -4.18 0.86
N PHE A 70 12.68 -3.74 1.08
CA PHE A 70 12.94 -2.57 1.92
C PHE A 70 12.32 -1.32 1.31
N GLY A 71 12.37 -1.16 -0.02
CA GLY A 71 11.69 -0.08 -0.74
C GLY A 71 10.17 -0.11 -0.57
N VAL A 72 9.55 -1.30 -0.57
CA VAL A 72 8.11 -1.46 -0.30
C VAL A 72 7.76 -0.99 1.11
N LEU A 73 8.45 -1.50 2.14
CA LEU A 73 8.21 -1.08 3.52
C LEU A 73 8.45 0.41 3.74
N THR A 74 9.47 0.98 3.08
CA THR A 74 9.73 2.44 3.12
C THR A 74 8.57 3.23 2.54
N LYS A 75 7.98 2.81 1.43
CA LYS A 75 6.79 3.47 0.86
C LYS A 75 5.60 3.40 1.80
N LEU A 76 5.30 2.22 2.35
CA LEU A 76 4.21 2.04 3.33
C LEU A 76 4.44 2.88 4.59
N PHE A 77 5.66 2.92 5.11
CA PHE A 77 6.02 3.79 6.22
C PHE A 77 5.79 5.27 5.90
N ASN A 78 6.16 5.72 4.70
CA ASN A 78 5.96 7.11 4.28
C ASN A 78 4.47 7.46 4.17
N VAL A 79 3.61 6.54 3.73
CA VAL A 79 2.14 6.73 3.73
C VAL A 79 1.64 6.93 5.16
N ALA A 80 2.00 6.04 6.08
CA ALA A 80 1.60 6.15 7.48
C ALA A 80 2.15 7.42 8.15
N ARG A 81 3.42 7.76 7.89
CA ARG A 81 4.05 9.01 8.37
C ARG A 81 3.35 10.26 7.79
N PHE A 82 2.90 10.20 6.54
CA PHE A 82 2.12 11.30 5.98
C PHE A 82 0.78 11.44 6.69
N ALA A 83 0.04 10.33 6.89
CA ALA A 83 -1.21 10.35 7.64
C ALA A 83 -1.03 10.91 9.06
N SER A 84 0.05 10.54 9.76
CA SER A 84 0.32 10.99 11.14
C SER A 84 0.61 12.50 11.29
N GLN A 85 0.68 13.25 10.20
CA GLN A 85 0.78 14.72 10.25
C GLN A 85 -0.56 15.40 10.51
N PHE A 86 -1.65 14.67 10.39
CA PHE A 86 -3.01 15.17 10.58
C PHE A 86 -3.62 14.54 11.83
N ASP A 87 -4.53 15.27 12.46
CA ASP A 87 -5.19 14.82 13.68
C ASP A 87 -5.95 13.52 13.45
N VAL A 88 -5.76 12.56 14.33
CA VAL A 88 -6.52 11.29 14.31
C VAL A 88 -7.95 11.58 14.76
N PRO A 89 -8.98 11.32 13.94
CA PRO A 89 -10.36 11.48 14.35
C PRO A 89 -10.72 10.61 15.56
N ASN A 90 -11.56 11.13 16.44
CA ASN A 90 -11.99 10.42 17.66
C ASN A 90 -12.78 9.14 17.37
N ASP A 91 -13.50 9.11 16.26
CA ASP A 91 -14.27 7.96 15.80
C ASP A 91 -13.87 7.64 14.35
N LEU A 92 -13.19 6.50 14.19
CA LEU A 92 -12.81 5.96 12.88
C LEU A 92 -13.79 4.89 12.39
N ASP A 93 -14.78 4.50 13.18
CA ASP A 93 -15.70 3.43 12.82
C ASP A 93 -16.98 3.94 12.17
N SER A 94 -17.40 5.16 12.51
CA SER A 94 -18.54 5.82 11.88
C SER A 94 -18.12 6.60 10.64
N ILE A 95 -18.64 6.20 9.47
CA ILE A 95 -18.37 6.88 8.20
C ILE A 95 -19.02 8.27 8.23
N PRO A 96 -18.28 9.35 7.93
CA PRO A 96 -18.84 10.68 7.85
C PRO A 96 -19.89 10.79 6.74
N ASP A 97 -20.93 11.59 6.99
CA ASP A 97 -21.89 11.97 5.95
C ASP A 97 -21.23 12.88 4.91
N ASP A 98 -21.77 12.87 3.69
CA ASP A 98 -21.38 13.79 2.59
C ASP A 98 -19.87 13.75 2.26
N LEU A 99 -19.28 12.57 2.16
CA LEU A 99 -17.92 12.40 1.68
C LEU A 99 -17.77 12.99 0.26
N ASN A 100 -16.59 13.52 -0.04
CA ASN A 100 -16.28 13.91 -1.41
C ASN A 100 -16.10 12.65 -2.28
N ILE A 101 -16.29 12.80 -3.58
CA ILE A 101 -16.27 11.67 -4.51
C ILE A 101 -14.95 10.90 -4.50
N GLU A 102 -13.83 11.58 -4.32
CA GLU A 102 -12.51 10.95 -4.21
C GLU A 102 -12.35 10.15 -2.92
N ASP A 103 -12.96 10.61 -1.82
CA ASP A 103 -12.97 9.89 -0.54
C ASP A 103 -13.86 8.64 -0.64
N GLU A 104 -15.04 8.77 -1.24
CA GLU A 104 -15.88 7.60 -1.54
C GLU A 104 -15.15 6.61 -2.45
N TRP A 105 -14.58 7.09 -3.56
CA TRP A 105 -13.87 6.24 -4.52
C TRP A 105 -12.80 5.39 -3.83
N ILE A 106 -11.93 5.99 -3.03
CA ILE A 106 -10.84 5.24 -2.39
C ILE A 106 -11.36 4.26 -1.32
N LEU A 107 -12.47 4.57 -0.64
CA LEU A 107 -13.08 3.65 0.31
C LEU A 107 -13.70 2.43 -0.39
N TYR A 108 -14.34 2.61 -1.55
CA TYR A 108 -14.85 1.49 -2.35
C TYR A 108 -13.72 0.63 -2.93
N GLU A 109 -12.64 1.27 -3.43
CA GLU A 109 -11.41 0.58 -3.84
C GLU A 109 -10.83 -0.25 -2.69
N PHE A 110 -10.70 0.36 -1.53
CA PHE A 110 -10.15 -0.32 -0.37
C PHE A 110 -11.06 -1.46 0.12
N ASN A 111 -12.37 -1.27 0.10
CA ASN A 111 -13.33 -2.32 0.43
C ASN A 111 -13.22 -3.53 -0.52
N ALA A 112 -13.05 -3.29 -1.82
CA ALA A 112 -12.81 -4.35 -2.80
C ALA A 112 -11.48 -5.09 -2.53
N VAL A 113 -10.40 -4.35 -2.27
CA VAL A 113 -9.10 -4.89 -1.87
C VAL A 113 -9.23 -5.78 -0.63
N MET A 114 -9.92 -5.30 0.41
CA MET A 114 -10.06 -6.05 1.66
C MET A 114 -10.91 -7.32 1.50
N SER A 115 -11.92 -7.28 0.65
CA SER A 115 -12.74 -8.45 0.30
C SER A 115 -11.92 -9.52 -0.43
N GLU A 116 -11.08 -9.10 -1.39
CA GLU A 116 -10.15 -10.00 -2.11
C GLU A 116 -9.10 -10.60 -1.16
N VAL A 117 -8.51 -9.77 -0.30
CA VAL A 117 -7.53 -10.21 0.71
C VAL A 117 -8.13 -11.22 1.66
N LYS A 118 -9.35 -10.98 2.18
CA LYS A 118 -10.05 -11.94 3.03
C LYS A 118 -10.30 -13.26 2.31
N SER A 119 -10.76 -13.20 1.07
CA SER A 119 -10.97 -14.40 0.24
C SER A 119 -9.67 -15.18 0.05
N ALA A 120 -8.57 -14.50 -0.25
CA ALA A 120 -7.26 -15.12 -0.41
C ALA A 120 -6.78 -15.77 0.91
N TRP A 121 -6.91 -15.09 2.06
CA TRP A 121 -6.59 -15.66 3.38
C TRP A 121 -7.42 -16.92 3.68
N ASN A 122 -8.72 -16.90 3.40
CA ASN A 122 -9.61 -18.06 3.61
C ASN A 122 -9.21 -19.27 2.76
N ASN A 123 -8.58 -19.02 1.60
CA ASN A 123 -8.05 -20.04 0.69
C ASN A 123 -6.57 -20.39 0.97
N LEU A 124 -5.95 -19.81 2.00
CA LEU A 124 -4.52 -19.95 2.32
C LEU A 124 -3.59 -19.45 1.18
N ASP A 125 -4.10 -18.58 0.33
CA ASP A 125 -3.35 -17.92 -0.75
C ASP A 125 -2.67 -16.66 -0.24
N ILE A 126 -1.55 -16.86 0.47
CA ILE A 126 -0.76 -15.77 1.07
C ILE A 126 -0.18 -14.85 -0.01
N TYR A 127 0.18 -15.43 -1.16
CA TYR A 127 0.74 -14.68 -2.28
C TYR A 127 -0.25 -13.63 -2.80
N THR A 128 -1.46 -14.04 -3.18
CA THR A 128 -2.49 -13.11 -3.66
C THR A 128 -2.84 -12.06 -2.60
N ALA A 129 -3.07 -12.46 -1.35
CA ALA A 129 -3.37 -11.52 -0.26
C ALA A 129 -2.27 -10.45 -0.13
N THR A 130 -1.01 -10.87 -0.17
CA THR A 130 0.13 -9.95 -0.02
C THR A 130 0.30 -9.03 -1.23
N GLN A 131 0.16 -9.55 -2.44
CA GLN A 131 0.29 -8.77 -3.67
C GLN A 131 -0.81 -7.70 -3.78
N THR A 132 -2.05 -8.07 -3.43
CA THR A 132 -3.19 -7.15 -3.45
C THR A 132 -2.97 -5.99 -2.47
N LEU A 133 -2.62 -6.27 -1.21
CA LEU A 133 -2.28 -5.25 -0.23
C LEU A 133 -1.09 -4.38 -0.67
N LYS A 134 -0.01 -5.00 -1.14
CA LYS A 134 1.18 -4.28 -1.62
C LYS A 134 0.83 -3.33 -2.76
N THR A 135 0.07 -3.79 -3.75
CA THR A 135 -0.31 -2.98 -4.92
C THR A 135 -1.14 -1.78 -4.51
N PHE A 136 -2.12 -1.97 -3.64
CA PHE A 136 -2.91 -0.88 -3.10
C PHE A 136 -2.05 0.12 -2.29
N GLY A 137 -1.33 -0.38 -1.29
CA GLY A 137 -0.58 0.45 -0.35
C GLY A 137 0.64 1.17 -0.92
N THR A 138 1.22 0.68 -2.03
CA THR A 138 2.39 1.31 -2.67
C THR A 138 2.08 2.00 -4.00
N GLY A 139 0.88 1.81 -4.54
CA GLY A 139 0.44 2.33 -5.82
C GLY A 139 -0.81 3.21 -5.70
N ILE A 140 -1.98 2.61 -5.60
CA ILE A 140 -3.27 3.32 -5.66
C ILE A 140 -3.38 4.40 -4.57
N LEU A 141 -3.18 4.02 -3.32
CA LEU A 141 -3.32 4.93 -2.20
C LEU A 141 -2.34 6.14 -2.29
N PRO A 142 -1.00 5.94 -2.36
CA PRO A 142 -0.07 7.07 -2.37
C PRO A 142 -0.07 7.85 -3.67
N SER A 143 -0.15 7.19 -4.82
CA SER A 143 0.06 7.84 -6.11
C SER A 143 -1.18 8.56 -6.63
N HIS A 144 -2.37 8.07 -6.29
CA HIS A 144 -3.61 8.67 -6.79
C HIS A 144 -4.35 9.41 -5.68
N TYR A 145 -4.82 8.70 -4.65
CA TYR A 145 -5.66 9.31 -3.63
C TYR A 145 -4.94 10.40 -2.82
N LEU A 146 -3.75 10.11 -2.26
CA LEU A 146 -3.04 11.10 -1.44
C LEU A 146 -2.70 12.36 -2.22
N GLU A 147 -2.34 12.24 -3.49
CA GLU A 147 -2.06 13.43 -4.31
C GLU A 147 -3.34 14.24 -4.59
N MET A 148 -4.50 13.60 -4.75
CA MET A 148 -5.78 14.31 -4.88
C MET A 148 -6.13 15.10 -3.62
N VAL A 149 -6.01 14.48 -2.44
CA VAL A 149 -6.52 15.08 -1.18
C VAL A 149 -5.48 15.90 -0.41
N LYS A 150 -4.26 15.95 -0.88
CA LYS A 150 -3.13 16.60 -0.21
C LYS A 150 -3.41 18.04 0.19
N SER A 151 -3.96 18.84 -0.72
CA SER A 151 -4.33 20.24 -0.42
C SER A 151 -5.40 20.29 0.65
N ARG A 152 -6.46 19.50 0.51
CA ARG A 152 -7.57 19.42 1.48
C ARG A 152 -7.07 19.06 2.89
N LEU A 153 -6.15 18.10 2.99
CA LEU A 153 -5.55 17.69 4.26
C LEU A 153 -4.79 18.84 4.93
N TYR A 154 -3.98 19.58 4.16
CA TYR A 154 -3.26 20.75 4.70
C TYR A 154 -4.19 21.91 5.05
N ASP A 155 -5.35 22.01 4.40
CA ASP A 155 -6.40 22.99 4.71
C ASP A 155 -7.26 22.56 5.91
N GLY A 156 -6.98 21.41 6.52
CA GLY A 156 -7.65 20.91 7.72
C GLY A 156 -8.99 20.21 7.47
N ASP A 157 -9.18 19.61 6.28
CA ASP A 157 -10.40 18.86 5.95
C ASP A 157 -10.49 17.58 6.79
N VAL A 158 -11.47 17.58 7.70
CA VAL A 158 -11.68 16.47 8.65
C VAL A 158 -12.16 15.18 7.98
N LYS A 159 -12.84 15.24 6.82
CA LYS A 159 -13.31 14.07 6.07
C LYS A 159 -12.16 13.38 5.36
N ALA A 160 -11.27 14.16 4.72
CA ALA A 160 -10.05 13.64 4.15
C ALA A 160 -9.13 13.02 5.21
N ALA A 161 -9.01 13.67 6.39
CA ALA A 161 -8.26 13.14 7.53
C ALA A 161 -8.87 11.83 8.04
N TRP A 162 -10.20 11.77 8.17
CA TRP A 162 -10.90 10.55 8.56
C TRP A 162 -10.64 9.42 7.57
N THR A 163 -10.79 9.69 6.29
CA THR A 163 -10.63 8.68 5.23
C THR A 163 -9.22 8.08 5.22
N ILE A 164 -8.18 8.93 5.28
CA ILE A 164 -6.80 8.42 5.29
C ILE A 164 -6.49 7.63 6.57
N HIS A 165 -6.94 8.09 7.74
CA HIS A 165 -6.71 7.38 9.00
C HIS A 165 -7.48 6.07 9.07
N ARG A 166 -8.72 6.02 8.57
CA ARG A 166 -9.49 4.78 8.47
C ARG A 166 -8.75 3.76 7.62
N ILE A 167 -8.32 4.15 6.42
CA ILE A 167 -7.60 3.25 5.50
C ILE A 167 -6.27 2.80 6.10
N VAL A 168 -5.47 3.70 6.67
CA VAL A 168 -4.15 3.34 7.23
C VAL A 168 -4.30 2.39 8.41
N ARG A 169 -5.25 2.64 9.34
CA ARG A 169 -5.50 1.76 10.49
C ARG A 169 -5.86 0.34 10.03
N ASP A 170 -6.84 0.23 9.15
CA ASP A 170 -7.38 -1.06 8.71
C ASP A 170 -6.38 -1.79 7.79
N PHE A 171 -5.61 -1.05 6.98
CA PHE A 171 -4.51 -1.61 6.19
C PHE A 171 -3.42 -2.21 7.07
N LEU A 172 -3.01 -1.52 8.13
CA LEU A 172 -2.00 -2.03 9.08
C LEU A 172 -2.49 -3.33 9.74
N SER A 173 -3.77 -3.40 10.09
CA SER A 173 -4.39 -4.60 10.64
C SER A 173 -4.37 -5.75 9.64
N ALA A 174 -4.78 -5.52 8.39
CA ALA A 174 -4.76 -6.54 7.35
C ALA A 174 -3.34 -7.00 6.96
N PHE A 175 -2.35 -6.11 7.08
CA PHE A 175 -0.95 -6.39 6.76
C PHE A 175 -0.18 -7.03 7.92
N SER A 176 -0.75 -7.04 9.14
CA SER A 176 -0.09 -7.52 10.36
C SER A 176 0.33 -8.99 10.32
N PRO A 177 -0.40 -9.93 9.69
CA PRO A 177 0.06 -11.32 9.58
C PRO A 177 1.35 -11.46 8.76
N ILE A 178 1.61 -10.52 7.85
CA ILE A 178 2.79 -10.53 6.97
C ILE A 178 3.97 -9.85 7.68
N CYS A 179 3.76 -8.63 8.18
CA CYS A 179 4.79 -7.78 8.78
C CYS A 179 4.38 -7.29 10.19
N PRO A 180 4.31 -8.17 11.20
CA PRO A 180 3.74 -7.86 12.51
C PRO A 180 4.48 -6.77 13.30
N PHE A 181 5.82 -6.76 13.27
CA PHE A 181 6.60 -5.76 14.01
C PHE A 181 6.49 -4.38 13.37
N PHE A 182 6.50 -4.33 12.04
CA PHE A 182 6.33 -3.10 11.28
C PHE A 182 4.96 -2.47 11.55
N THR A 183 3.89 -3.25 11.44
CA THR A 183 2.51 -2.78 11.63
C THR A 183 2.22 -2.43 13.07
N HIS A 184 2.70 -3.24 14.04
CA HIS A 184 2.58 -2.96 15.47
C HIS A 184 3.24 -1.62 15.84
N HIS A 185 4.49 -1.41 15.39
CA HIS A 185 5.20 -0.16 15.68
C HIS A 185 4.47 1.07 15.17
N ILE A 186 3.99 1.04 13.93
CA ILE A 186 3.27 2.17 13.35
C ILE A 186 1.93 2.39 14.05
N SER A 187 1.14 1.32 14.22
CA SER A 187 -0.19 1.41 14.81
C SER A 187 -0.16 1.92 16.25
N THR A 188 0.75 1.40 17.07
CA THR A 188 0.91 1.89 18.45
C THR A 188 1.40 3.34 18.52
N THR A 189 2.22 3.76 17.56
CA THR A 189 2.73 5.14 17.50
C THR A 189 1.64 6.13 17.10
N ILE A 190 0.77 5.78 16.14
CA ILE A 190 -0.25 6.69 15.61
C ILE A 190 -1.57 6.58 16.40
N TYR A 191 -2.02 5.36 16.69
CA TYR A 191 -3.35 5.09 17.24
C TYR A 191 -3.34 4.64 18.71
N GLY A 192 -2.17 4.39 19.28
CA GLY A 192 -2.05 3.87 20.66
C GLY A 192 -2.50 2.41 20.84
N THR A 193 -2.88 1.72 19.76
CA THR A 193 -3.37 0.34 19.75
C THR A 193 -2.52 -0.53 18.84
N SER A 194 -2.45 -1.83 19.12
CA SER A 194 -1.68 -2.78 18.32
C SER A 194 -2.47 -3.24 17.09
N ALA A 195 -1.85 -3.21 15.92
CA ALA A 195 -2.44 -3.74 14.69
C ALA A 195 -2.51 -5.28 14.66
N VAL A 196 -1.81 -5.96 15.57
CA VAL A 196 -1.82 -7.44 15.67
C VAL A 196 -2.82 -7.95 16.72
N GLU A 197 -3.40 -7.06 17.52
CA GLU A 197 -4.39 -7.37 18.56
C GLU A 197 -5.79 -6.97 18.08
N ILE A 198 -6.20 -7.53 16.93
CA ILE A 198 -7.53 -7.31 16.37
C ILE A 198 -8.36 -8.59 16.48
N ASP A 199 -9.60 -8.44 16.90
CA ASP A 199 -10.53 -9.57 17.05
C ASP A 199 -11.09 -10.02 15.70
N GLU A 200 -11.27 -9.10 14.76
CA GLU A 200 -11.87 -9.39 13.44
C GLU A 200 -11.04 -8.75 12.30
N PHE A 201 -10.97 -9.47 11.18
CA PHE A 201 -10.36 -8.93 9.97
C PHE A 201 -11.24 -7.80 9.39
N PRO A 202 -10.67 -6.63 9.07
CA PRO A 202 -11.42 -5.46 8.61
C PRO A 202 -11.85 -5.58 7.14
N ASP A 203 -12.77 -6.48 6.81
CA ASP A 203 -13.22 -6.77 5.44
C ASP A 203 -14.48 -6.01 5.01
N ASN A 204 -15.17 -5.39 5.95
CA ASN A 204 -16.41 -4.66 5.71
C ASN A 204 -16.24 -3.18 6.03
N ILE A 205 -15.40 -2.49 5.24
CA ILE A 205 -15.03 -1.09 5.47
C ILE A 205 -16.25 -0.16 5.41
N LEU A 206 -17.16 -0.42 4.49
CA LEU A 206 -18.34 0.41 4.26
C LEU A 206 -19.54 -0.01 5.12
N GLY A 207 -19.57 -1.26 5.62
CA GLY A 207 -20.66 -1.75 6.45
C GLY A 207 -22.04 -1.58 5.79
N GLN A 208 -22.97 -0.98 6.53
CA GLN A 208 -24.31 -0.68 6.03
C GLN A 208 -24.37 0.44 4.96
N HIS A 209 -23.28 1.18 4.77
CA HIS A 209 -23.17 2.24 3.74
C HIS A 209 -22.75 1.68 2.37
N PHE A 210 -22.51 0.37 2.27
CA PHE A 210 -22.19 -0.25 0.98
C PHE A 210 -23.40 -0.21 0.05
N ASP A 211 -23.21 0.35 -1.13
CA ASP A 211 -24.17 0.41 -2.22
C ASP A 211 -23.56 -0.20 -3.49
N GLN A 212 -24.19 -1.25 -4.02
CA GLN A 212 -23.67 -1.97 -5.17
C GLN A 212 -23.64 -1.11 -6.44
N GLN A 213 -24.68 -0.28 -6.68
CA GLN A 213 -24.73 0.57 -7.86
C GLN A 213 -23.66 1.66 -7.79
N ARG A 214 -23.45 2.22 -6.59
CA ARG A 214 -22.37 3.19 -6.34
C ARG A 214 -21.00 2.56 -6.51
N SER A 215 -20.82 1.33 -6.01
CA SER A 215 -19.60 0.54 -6.21
C SER A 215 -19.30 0.37 -7.71
N ASP A 216 -20.26 -0.16 -8.47
CA ASP A 216 -20.08 -0.42 -9.90
C ASP A 216 -19.73 0.88 -10.66
N LEU A 217 -20.39 1.99 -10.31
CA LEU A 217 -20.11 3.30 -10.89
C LEU A 217 -18.68 3.76 -10.61
N LEU A 218 -18.25 3.77 -9.34
CA LEU A 218 -16.93 4.26 -8.94
C LEU A 218 -15.82 3.35 -9.45
N MET A 219 -15.99 2.04 -9.34
CA MET A 219 -15.01 1.06 -9.81
C MET A 219 -14.85 1.09 -11.33
N SER A 220 -15.92 1.37 -12.08
CA SER A 220 -15.83 1.54 -13.55
C SER A 220 -14.93 2.72 -13.95
N LYS A 221 -14.75 3.70 -13.08
CA LYS A 221 -13.90 4.89 -13.31
C LYS A 221 -12.45 4.72 -12.90
N SER A 222 -12.14 3.73 -12.06
CA SER A 222 -10.81 3.52 -11.47
C SER A 222 -9.69 3.44 -12.49
N ASN A 223 -9.84 2.59 -13.49
CA ASN A 223 -8.82 2.43 -14.53
C ASN A 223 -8.63 3.71 -15.35
N ALA A 224 -9.73 4.40 -15.68
CA ALA A 224 -9.67 5.66 -16.42
C ALA A 224 -8.99 6.77 -15.60
N LEU A 225 -9.27 6.83 -14.29
CA LEU A 225 -8.65 7.78 -13.36
C LEU A 225 -7.14 7.54 -13.24
N GLN A 226 -6.72 6.30 -13.05
CA GLN A 226 -5.30 5.94 -12.97
C GLN A 226 -4.58 6.19 -14.29
N ALA A 227 -5.20 5.84 -15.41
CA ALA A 227 -4.64 6.09 -16.74
C ALA A 227 -4.48 7.59 -17.03
N PHE A 228 -5.49 8.39 -16.72
CA PHE A 228 -5.45 9.84 -16.87
C PHE A 228 -4.33 10.47 -16.05
N ASN A 229 -4.23 10.13 -14.77
CA ASN A 229 -3.16 10.61 -13.90
C ASN A 229 -1.77 10.23 -14.47
N GLY A 230 -1.62 8.98 -14.93
CA GLY A 230 -0.37 8.50 -15.52
C GLY A 230 -0.02 9.26 -16.82
N GLU A 231 -0.99 9.56 -17.66
CA GLU A 231 -0.81 10.32 -18.90
C GLU A 231 -0.35 11.76 -18.59
N VAL A 232 -1.02 12.44 -17.66
CA VAL A 232 -0.65 13.81 -17.27
C VAL A 232 0.77 13.86 -16.72
N TRP A 233 1.14 12.93 -15.81
CA TRP A 233 2.49 12.88 -15.27
C TRP A 233 3.55 12.59 -16.35
N SER A 234 3.25 11.68 -17.27
CA SER A 234 4.14 11.36 -18.38
C SER A 234 4.31 12.56 -19.30
N THR A 235 3.24 13.29 -19.59
CA THR A 235 3.24 14.50 -20.42
C THR A 235 4.06 15.61 -19.76
N LYS A 236 3.86 15.87 -18.47
CA LYS A 236 4.67 16.83 -17.70
C LYS A 236 6.15 16.47 -17.76
N LYS A 237 6.48 15.20 -17.49
CA LYS A 237 7.86 14.72 -17.54
C LYS A 237 8.49 14.86 -18.92
N ALA A 238 7.76 14.51 -19.99
CA ALA A 238 8.24 14.63 -21.37
C ALA A 238 8.55 16.09 -21.76
N ASN A 239 7.78 17.03 -21.22
CA ASN A 239 7.95 18.46 -21.45
C ASN A 239 8.89 19.16 -20.44
N GLY A 240 9.52 18.42 -19.53
CA GLY A 240 10.38 18.98 -18.49
C GLY A 240 9.63 19.83 -17.45
N ILE A 241 8.30 19.65 -17.34
CA ILE A 241 7.44 20.37 -16.40
C ILE A 241 7.47 19.65 -15.06
N SER A 242 7.68 20.35 -13.96
CA SER A 242 7.55 19.78 -12.61
C SER A 242 6.10 19.38 -12.35
N LEU A 243 5.91 18.33 -11.55
CA LEU A 243 4.55 17.81 -11.24
C LEU A 243 3.63 18.88 -10.63
N ASN A 244 4.19 19.84 -9.90
CA ASN A 244 3.45 20.93 -9.25
C ASN A 244 3.23 22.18 -10.14
N GLN A 245 3.78 22.19 -11.36
CA GLN A 245 3.61 23.32 -12.27
C GLN A 245 2.36 23.16 -13.12
N PRO A 246 1.72 24.28 -13.55
CA PRO A 246 0.58 24.25 -14.43
C PRO A 246 0.88 23.56 -15.77
N ILE A 247 -0.16 22.97 -16.35
CA ILE A 247 -0.15 22.39 -17.68
C ILE A 247 -1.41 22.77 -18.44
N SER A 248 -1.25 23.23 -19.69
CA SER A 248 -2.36 23.58 -20.59
C SER A 248 -2.54 22.50 -21.65
N GLY A 249 -3.74 22.48 -22.26
CA GLY A 249 -4.06 21.58 -23.38
C GLY A 249 -4.37 20.15 -22.96
N ILE A 250 -4.60 19.90 -21.69
CA ILE A 250 -5.09 18.62 -21.16
C ILE A 250 -6.61 18.69 -21.02
N THR A 251 -7.31 17.73 -21.58
CA THR A 251 -8.76 17.60 -21.42
C THR A 251 -9.11 16.41 -20.56
N ILE A 252 -9.88 16.64 -19.51
CA ILE A 252 -10.37 15.56 -18.64
C ILE A 252 -11.46 14.80 -19.40
N PRO A 253 -11.36 13.46 -19.50
CA PRO A 253 -12.37 12.64 -20.18
C PRO A 253 -13.76 12.79 -19.57
N GLU A 254 -14.82 12.74 -20.40
CA GLU A 254 -16.21 12.91 -19.96
C GLU A 254 -16.63 11.89 -18.87
N ASN A 255 -16.14 10.66 -18.95
CA ASN A 255 -16.40 9.63 -17.95
C ASN A 255 -15.78 9.94 -16.58
N LEU A 256 -14.88 10.93 -16.49
CA LEU A 256 -14.28 11.45 -15.24
C LEU A 256 -14.81 12.82 -14.85
N ALA A 257 -15.91 13.29 -15.44
CA ALA A 257 -16.48 14.61 -15.18
C ALA A 257 -16.75 14.86 -13.68
N ASP A 258 -17.18 13.83 -12.95
CA ASP A 258 -17.42 13.93 -11.50
C ASP A 258 -16.13 14.26 -10.70
N PHE A 259 -14.97 13.90 -11.23
CA PHE A 259 -13.66 14.17 -10.64
C PHE A 259 -13.00 15.46 -11.20
N ASN A 260 -13.72 16.22 -12.07
CA ASN A 260 -13.12 17.33 -12.80
C ASN A 260 -12.42 18.34 -11.89
N ASN A 261 -13.09 18.78 -10.82
CA ASN A 261 -12.54 19.78 -9.93
C ASN A 261 -11.26 19.32 -9.22
N ILE A 262 -11.26 18.09 -8.72
CA ILE A 262 -10.11 17.55 -7.99
C ILE A 262 -8.95 17.24 -8.94
N LEU A 263 -9.21 16.73 -10.14
CA LEU A 263 -8.16 16.46 -11.14
C LEU A 263 -7.54 17.74 -11.69
N THR A 264 -8.37 18.78 -11.92
CA THR A 264 -7.90 20.11 -12.32
C THR A 264 -6.97 20.70 -11.24
N ALA A 265 -7.37 20.64 -9.98
CA ALA A 265 -6.56 21.12 -8.85
C ALA A 265 -5.27 20.31 -8.68
N MET A 266 -5.37 18.98 -8.65
CA MET A 266 -4.23 18.07 -8.46
C MET A 266 -3.15 18.26 -9.54
N HIS A 267 -3.57 18.40 -10.78
CA HIS A 267 -2.64 18.51 -11.90
C HIS A 267 -2.35 19.96 -12.30
N SER A 268 -2.97 20.96 -11.67
CA SER A 268 -2.88 22.37 -12.07
C SER A 268 -3.16 22.54 -13.56
N ILE A 269 -4.29 22.00 -14.04
CA ILE A 269 -4.73 22.11 -15.46
C ILE A 269 -5.33 23.51 -15.69
N GLU A 270 -4.86 24.18 -16.78
CA GLU A 270 -5.32 25.51 -17.23
C GLU A 270 -6.17 25.42 -18.49
#